data_b14620cb89479dd9185fc4943377ac2a
#
_entry.id   b14620cb89479dd9185fc4943377ac2a
#
_cell.length_a   1.000
_cell.length_b   1.000
_cell.length_c   1.000
_cell.angle_alpha   90.00
_cell.angle_beta   90.00
_cell.angle_gamma   90.00
#
_symmetry.space_group_name_H-M   'P 1'
#
loop_
_entity.id
_entity.type
_entity.pdbx_description
1 polymer ?
#
loop_
_entity_poly.entity_id
_entity_poly.type
_entity_poly.pdbx_seq_one_letter_code
_entity_poly.pdbx_strand_id
1 'polypeptide(L)'
;MIAQARITSETTATVHLADESVEVSGADLPEIRDRVKQVFITSAKSADEELDVVIVEPDVRHHLRVEPSGRISPREADDRPLFGPGADEPLVAPPHM
;
A
#
# COMPACT_ATOMS: atom_id res chain seq x y z
N MET A 1 13.08 -1.48 -4.07
CA MET A 1 12.00 -2.47 -3.89
C MET A 1 10.65 -1.79 -4.02
N ILE A 2 9.67 -2.48 -4.54
CA ILE A 2 8.34 -1.93 -4.76
C ILE A 2 7.34 -2.75 -3.97
N ALA A 3 6.39 -2.08 -3.33
CA ALA A 3 5.32 -2.73 -2.59
C ALA A 3 4.02 -1.95 -2.78
N GLN A 4 2.90 -2.57 -2.45
CA GLN A 4 1.60 -1.98 -2.64
C GLN A 4 0.67 -2.43 -1.52
N ALA A 5 -0.18 -1.53 -1.06
CA ALA A 5 -1.28 -1.89 -0.18
C ALA A 5 -2.58 -1.49 -0.84
N ARG A 6 -3.59 -2.33 -0.71
CA ARG A 6 -4.93 -2.04 -1.19
C ARG A 6 -5.88 -2.03 0.00
N ILE A 7 -6.48 -0.90 0.27
CA ILE A 7 -7.49 -0.77 1.32
C ILE A 7 -8.80 -1.31 0.76
N THR A 8 -9.27 -2.43 1.29
CA THR A 8 -10.45 -3.11 0.79
C THR A 8 -11.73 -2.70 1.52
N SER A 9 -11.60 -2.21 2.74
CA SER A 9 -12.73 -1.68 3.52
C SER A 9 -12.19 -0.81 4.64
N GLU A 10 -13.08 -0.27 5.46
CA GLU A 10 -12.68 0.53 6.62
C GLU A 10 -11.96 -0.29 7.69
N THR A 11 -12.04 -1.61 7.61
CA THR A 11 -11.46 -2.51 8.62
C THR A 11 -10.48 -3.51 8.06
N THR A 12 -10.24 -3.52 6.76
CA THR A 12 -9.35 -4.50 6.12
C THR A 12 -8.51 -3.90 5.01
N ALA A 13 -7.32 -4.45 4.83
CA ALA A 13 -6.43 -4.12 3.72
C ALA A 13 -5.57 -5.33 3.39
N THR A 14 -5.03 -5.35 2.19
CA THR A 14 -4.05 -6.37 1.78
C THR A 14 -2.78 -5.67 1.37
N VAL A 15 -1.65 -6.11 1.92
CA VAL A 15 -0.33 -5.58 1.58
C VAL A 15 0.36 -6.59 0.68
N HIS A 16 0.78 -6.14 -0.49
CA HIS A 16 1.49 -6.98 -1.46
C HIS A 16 2.96 -6.62 -1.46
N LEU A 17 3.79 -7.57 -1.08
CA LEU A 17 5.25 -7.46 -1.12
C LEU A 17 5.75 -8.26 -2.32
N ALA A 18 7.05 -8.23 -2.56
CA ALA A 18 7.61 -8.85 -3.77
C ALA A 18 7.26 -10.34 -3.92
N ASP A 19 7.22 -11.07 -2.81
CA ASP A 19 7.05 -12.53 -2.81
C ASP A 19 5.95 -13.02 -1.89
N GLU A 20 5.20 -12.11 -1.26
CA GLU A 20 4.14 -12.53 -0.34
C GLU A 20 3.04 -11.46 -0.25
N SER A 21 1.91 -11.84 0.32
CA SER A 21 0.82 -10.93 0.65
C SER A 21 0.49 -11.06 2.12
N VAL A 22 0.19 -9.95 2.77
CA VAL A 22 -0.15 -9.90 4.17
C VAL A 22 -1.53 -9.23 4.30
N GLU A 23 -2.43 -9.88 5.02
CA GLU A 23 -3.71 -9.27 5.31
C GLU A 23 -3.65 -8.48 6.61
N VAL A 24 -4.23 -7.30 6.59
CA VAL A 24 -4.22 -6.37 7.71
C VAL A 24 -5.66 -6.05 8.08
N SER A 25 -5.95 -6.01 9.38
CA SER A 25 -7.27 -5.63 9.87
C SER A 25 -7.11 -4.63 11.00
N GLY A 26 -8.16 -3.87 11.25
CA GLY A 26 -8.18 -2.87 12.32
C GLY A 26 -9.60 -2.43 12.60
N ALA A 27 -9.76 -1.59 13.61
CA ALA A 27 -11.07 -1.13 14.04
C ALA A 27 -11.65 -0.04 13.14
N ASP A 28 -10.79 0.73 12.49
CA ASP A 28 -11.20 1.83 11.63
C ASP A 28 -10.10 2.12 10.60
N LEU A 29 -10.38 3.05 9.70
CA LEU A 29 -9.45 3.37 8.62
C LEU A 29 -8.12 3.97 9.09
N PRO A 30 -8.08 4.89 10.06
CA PRO A 30 -6.79 5.36 10.56
C PRO A 30 -5.92 4.25 11.12
N GLU A 31 -6.50 3.29 11.83
CA GLU A 31 -5.76 2.15 12.36
C GLU A 31 -5.24 1.26 11.24
N ILE A 32 -6.06 1.01 10.21
CA ILE A 32 -5.64 0.23 9.05
C ILE A 32 -4.44 0.90 8.37
N ARG A 33 -4.50 2.20 8.15
CA ARG A 33 -3.40 2.93 7.52
C ARG A 33 -2.12 2.83 8.33
N ASP A 34 -2.23 2.92 9.65
CA ASP A 34 -1.07 2.80 10.52
C ASP A 34 -0.46 1.39 10.44
N ARG A 35 -1.29 0.37 10.50
CA ARG A 35 -0.82 -1.02 10.42
C ARG A 35 -0.17 -1.34 9.08
N VAL A 36 -0.73 -0.82 7.99
CA VAL A 36 -0.14 -0.98 6.66
C VAL A 36 1.25 -0.34 6.62
N LYS A 37 1.40 0.84 7.18
CA LYS A 37 2.71 1.50 7.23
C LYS A 37 3.71 0.70 8.06
N GLN A 38 3.27 0.09 9.15
CA GLN A 38 4.15 -0.75 9.97
C GLN A 38 4.63 -1.98 9.21
N VAL A 39 3.79 -2.58 8.38
CA VAL A 39 4.21 -3.71 7.54
C VAL A 39 5.32 -3.25 6.59
N PHE A 40 5.15 -2.10 5.95
CA PHE A 40 6.15 -1.57 5.04
C PHE A 40 7.46 -1.25 5.77
N ILE A 41 7.39 -0.64 6.94
CA ILE A 41 8.58 -0.33 7.74
C ILE A 41 9.34 -1.61 8.10
N THR A 42 8.61 -2.62 8.54
CA THR A 42 9.22 -3.92 8.88
C THR A 42 9.90 -4.54 7.66
N SER A 43 9.25 -4.47 6.50
CA SER A 43 9.82 -5.01 5.27
C SER A 43 11.08 -4.26 4.84
N ALA A 44 11.05 -2.93 4.94
CA ALA A 44 12.22 -2.11 4.60
C ALA A 44 13.40 -2.42 5.53
N LYS A 45 13.14 -2.59 6.81
CA LYS A 45 14.18 -2.96 7.78
C LYS A 45 14.74 -4.34 7.50
N SER A 46 13.88 -5.30 7.21
CA SER A 46 14.32 -6.67 6.92
C SER A 46 15.17 -6.75 5.66
N ALA A 47 14.83 -5.98 4.64
CA ALA A 47 15.57 -5.97 3.39
C ALA A 47 16.76 -5.00 3.42
N ASP A 48 16.81 -4.12 4.41
CA ASP A 48 17.81 -3.07 4.54
C ASP A 48 17.86 -2.19 3.28
N GLU A 49 16.68 -1.85 2.76
CA GLU A 49 16.58 -0.96 1.60
C GLU A 49 15.26 -0.20 1.61
N GLU A 50 15.22 0.88 0.83
CA GLU A 50 14.01 1.67 0.70
C GLU A 50 12.94 0.94 -0.09
N LEU A 51 11.67 1.18 0.27
CA LEU A 51 10.53 0.71 -0.49
C LEU A 51 9.84 1.89 -1.15
N ASP A 52 9.54 1.75 -2.42
CA ASP A 52 8.60 2.64 -3.10
C ASP A 52 7.23 1.97 -3.00
N VAL A 53 6.30 2.61 -2.32
CA VAL A 53 5.01 1.99 -2.03
C VAL A 53 3.87 2.84 -2.58
N VAL A 54 2.77 2.16 -2.89
CA VAL A 54 1.52 2.78 -3.27
C VAL A 54 0.45 2.24 -2.34
N ILE A 55 -0.27 3.12 -1.66
CA ILE A 55 -1.44 2.75 -0.88
C ILE A 55 -2.65 3.12 -1.71
N VAL A 56 -3.40 2.11 -2.11
CA VAL A 56 -4.54 2.27 -3.01
C VAL A 56 -5.82 2.29 -2.20
N GLU A 57 -6.55 3.39 -2.28
CA GLU A 57 -7.87 3.54 -1.69
C GLU A 57 -8.87 3.78 -2.83
N PRO A 58 -10.18 3.65 -2.58
CA PRO A 58 -11.16 3.78 -3.67
C PRO A 58 -11.07 5.08 -4.45
N ASP A 59 -10.79 6.19 -3.76
CA ASP A 59 -10.80 7.52 -4.38
C ASP A 59 -9.42 8.11 -4.61
N VAL A 60 -8.36 7.49 -4.09
CA VAL A 60 -7.05 8.11 -4.10
C VAL A 60 -5.94 7.06 -3.99
N ARG A 61 -4.77 7.41 -4.52
CA ARG A 61 -3.55 6.63 -4.39
C ARG A 61 -2.52 7.49 -3.69
N HIS A 62 -1.88 6.92 -2.67
CA HIS A 62 -0.81 7.59 -1.95
C HIS A 62 0.52 6.97 -2.35
N HIS A 63 1.40 7.78 -2.92
CA HIS A 63 2.74 7.33 -3.31
C HIS A 63 3.72 7.75 -2.22
N LEU A 64 4.38 6.78 -1.61
CA LEU A 64 5.25 7.01 -0.46
C LEU A 64 6.58 6.28 -0.64
N ARG A 65 7.58 6.77 0.06
CA ARG A 65 8.87 6.08 0.19
C ARG A 65 9.06 5.73 1.66
N VAL A 66 9.36 4.48 1.93
CA VAL A 66 9.58 3.96 3.28
C VAL A 66 11.04 3.57 3.41
N GLU A 67 11.74 4.17 4.36
CA GLU A 67 13.16 3.91 4.59
C GLU A 67 13.35 2.88 5.71
N PRO A 68 14.49 2.16 5.71
CA PRO A 68 14.80 1.21 6.80
C PRO A 68 14.82 1.85 8.18
N SER A 69 15.07 3.16 8.25
CA SER A 69 15.03 3.89 9.51
C SER A 69 13.63 4.04 10.10
N GLY A 70 12.60 3.74 9.30
CA GLY A 70 11.22 3.95 9.69
C GLY A 70 10.64 5.27 9.18
N ARG A 71 11.46 6.06 8.49
CA ARG A 71 10.98 7.32 7.92
C ARG A 71 10.11 7.06 6.71
N ILE A 72 8.98 7.74 6.65
CA ILE A 72 8.06 7.67 5.52
C ILE A 72 7.93 9.07 4.95
N SER A 73 8.10 9.20 3.64
CA SER A 73 7.98 10.48 2.96
C SER A 73 7.14 10.34 1.69
N PRO A 74 6.45 11.40 1.27
CA PRO A 74 5.72 11.36 0.02
C PRO A 74 6.69 11.34 -1.17
N ARG A 75 6.26 10.74 -2.26
CA ARG A 75 7.00 10.79 -3.53
C ARG A 75 6.03 11.09 -4.66
N GLU A 76 6.57 11.45 -5.81
CA GLU A 76 5.72 11.74 -6.96
C GLU A 76 5.07 10.46 -7.48
N ALA A 77 3.85 10.61 -7.99
CA ALA A 77 3.16 9.52 -8.66
C ALA A 77 3.97 9.09 -9.88
N ASP A 78 3.96 7.80 -10.16
CA ASP A 78 4.66 7.24 -11.30
C ASP A 78 3.69 6.37 -12.12
N ASP A 79 4.17 5.87 -13.25
CA ASP A 79 3.36 5.07 -14.16
C ASP A 79 3.48 3.57 -13.92
N ARG A 80 4.05 3.16 -12.80
CA ARG A 80 4.20 1.75 -12.49
C ARG A 80 2.83 1.09 -12.39
N PRO A 81 2.63 -0.07 -13.03
CA PRO A 81 1.35 -0.74 -12.94
C PRO A 81 1.11 -1.28 -11.53
N LEU A 82 -0.15 -1.33 -11.16
CA LEU A 82 -0.53 -1.98 -9.92
C LEU A 82 -0.36 -3.49 -10.08
N PHE A 83 -0.19 -4.19 -8.97
CA PHE A 83 0.00 -5.63 -8.98
C PHE A 83 -0.77 -6.28 -7.83
N GLY A 84 -0.76 -7.62 -7.77
CA GLY A 84 -1.45 -8.38 -6.75
C GLY A 84 -2.91 -8.66 -7.11
N PRO A 85 -3.62 -9.40 -6.25
CA PRO A 85 -5.04 -9.70 -6.47
C PRO A 85 -5.85 -8.42 -6.63
N GLY A 86 -6.69 -8.38 -7.66
CA GLY A 86 -7.51 -7.20 -7.93
C GLY A 86 -6.82 -6.10 -8.70
N ALA A 87 -5.57 -6.30 -9.13
CA ALA A 87 -4.83 -5.26 -9.85
C ALA A 87 -5.49 -4.88 -11.18
N ASP A 88 -6.20 -5.80 -11.80
CA ASP A 88 -6.89 -5.57 -13.06
C ASP A 88 -8.27 -4.96 -12.89
N GLU A 89 -8.74 -4.80 -11.67
CA GLU A 89 -10.05 -4.25 -11.40
C GLU A 89 -9.98 -2.73 -11.34
N PRO A 90 -11.02 -2.03 -11.83
CA PRO A 90 -11.06 -0.59 -11.67
C PRO A 90 -11.18 -0.25 -10.20
N LEU A 91 -10.33 0.66 -9.74
CA LEU A 91 -10.31 1.08 -8.33
C LEU A 91 -11.44 2.02 -8.00
N VAL A 92 -11.83 2.81 -8.96
CA VAL A 92 -12.93 3.74 -8.82
C VAL A 92 -13.98 3.30 -9.81
N ALA A 93 -15.19 3.10 -9.35
CA ALA A 93 -16.27 2.76 -10.25
C ALA A 93 -16.43 3.90 -11.23
N PRO A 94 -16.19 3.72 -12.51
CA PRO A 94 -16.39 4.79 -13.47
C PRO A 94 -17.88 5.02 -13.56
N PRO A 95 -18.25 6.18 -13.51
CA PRO A 95 -19.62 6.48 -13.83
C PRO A 95 -19.79 6.24 -15.28
N HIS A 96 -20.27 5.89 -15.70
CA HIS A 96 -20.12 5.89 -16.94
C HIS A 96 -20.98 6.20 -17.61
N MET A 97 -20.82 6.42 -17.43
CA MET A 97 -21.33 6.73 -17.95
C MET A 97 -21.78 6.88 -18.39
#